data_312093fa8fa50c4dd60dcd99a48bdec5
#
_entry.id   312093fa8fa50c4dd60dcd99a48bdec5
#
_cell.length_a   1.000
_cell.length_b   1.000
_cell.length_c   1.000
_cell.angle_alpha   90.00
_cell.angle_beta   90.00
_cell.angle_gamma   90.00
#
_symmetry.space_group_name_H-M   'P 1'
#
loop_
_entity.id
_entity.type
_entity.pdbx_description
1 polymer ?
#
loop_
_entity_poly.entity_id
_entity_poly.type
_entity_poly.pdbx_seq_one_letter_code
_entity_poly.pdbx_strand_id
1 'polypeptide(L)'
;MNSRKPSSAWHWQSDDRRQNCLPHRGRGLGGPPRAITVAKRTALRYGLLLTVGFLCANAHGEPGIRQSKHNLSISGLGVLTAQPAAGSANSELCIFCHTPHSAAKPALWNRYDSAATYTPYRSSTLKATLGQPTGASKLCLSCHVGTVALGKIRSRATPIMMKSAVTMIPKGPNNLGTDLSDDHPVSFKYDATLTSANGQLASPAGSSKMHLDPNGELQCTSCHDPHSDQYGKFLIMNNTASALCVTCHKIKSWSLSSHSLSGKLWNGNPPNPWPHTLEKTVAANACENCHDPHGAGGKQRLMNYAEEEQNCYACHNGNVAAKNVQAEFSKVSVHPVINTLGAHDPMELPLVPSGANRHVECEDCHNPHATTATVSKAPGGLSGALTGVRGINPGGVSLAQVTHEYEICFRCHADTAKGPARVNRQFPQLNTRLEFQNSGATASFHPVILTGRNASVPSLRAPLTVASLISCGDCHNSDSGPNNGGSGPSGPHGSAYIPLLERSLSLTDTGANTGNSALCFKCHDFLNATWSGHLQHIAMTSCMTCHDPHGSPNPHLINFNPSIVTGARSYQAFGVNHGTCAVSCHGRDCNSSY
;
A
#
# COMPACT_ATOMS: atom_id res chain seq x y z
N MET A 1 -21.79 48.72 32.12
CA MET A 1 -21.54 49.84 31.18
C MET A 1 -21.53 49.23 29.79
N ASN A 2 -22.64 49.32 29.13
CA ASN A 2 -22.97 50.06 27.91
C ASN A 2 -21.98 49.75 26.77
N SER A 3 -22.34 49.35 25.61
CA SER A 3 -23.51 49.24 24.71
C SER A 3 -22.90 49.11 23.31
N ARG A 4 -23.33 48.42 22.39
CA ARG A 4 -24.40 48.43 21.40
C ARG A 4 -24.03 47.60 20.19
N LYS A 5 -24.95 46.75 19.74
CA LYS A 5 -25.07 46.31 18.36
C LYS A 5 -25.53 47.48 17.46
N PRO A 6 -25.35 47.34 16.13
CA PRO A 6 -26.56 46.96 15.38
C PRO A 6 -26.36 45.95 14.22
N SER A 7 -27.43 45.29 13.98
CA SER A 7 -27.93 44.49 12.90
C SER A 7 -28.01 45.20 11.55
N SER A 8 -27.84 44.45 10.44
CA SER A 8 -28.65 44.71 9.23
C SER A 8 -28.81 43.39 8.43
N ALA A 9 -30.06 43.01 8.33
CA ALA A 9 -30.58 42.02 7.40
C ALA A 9 -30.71 42.63 6.01
N TRP A 10 -30.52 41.88 4.98
CA TRP A 10 -31.09 42.13 3.67
C TRP A 10 -31.64 40.86 3.03
N HIS A 11 -32.75 41.07 2.43
CA HIS A 11 -33.82 40.29 1.90
C HIS A 11 -33.50 39.40 0.72
N TRP A 12 -34.32 38.37 0.61
CA TRP A 12 -34.70 37.59 -0.56
C TRP A 12 -35.14 38.42 -1.75
N GLN A 13 -34.77 37.99 -2.94
CA GLN A 13 -35.64 38.03 -4.12
C GLN A 13 -35.37 36.86 -5.06
N SER A 14 -36.42 36.09 -5.24
CA SER A 14 -36.65 35.11 -6.30
C SER A 14 -36.83 35.84 -7.64
N ASP A 15 -36.28 35.31 -8.73
CA ASP A 15 -36.87 35.55 -10.04
C ASP A 15 -36.81 34.28 -10.91
N ASP A 16 -37.99 33.87 -11.24
CA ASP A 16 -38.38 32.75 -12.09
C ASP A 16 -38.52 33.29 -13.52
N ARG A 17 -37.81 32.74 -14.50
CA ARG A 17 -38.19 32.86 -15.91
C ARG A 17 -37.77 31.67 -16.72
N ARG A 18 -38.76 30.82 -16.93
CA ARG A 18 -38.82 29.96 -18.13
C ARG A 18 -38.99 30.85 -19.36
N GLN A 19 -38.33 30.52 -20.45
CA GLN A 19 -38.91 30.59 -21.79
C GLN A 19 -38.12 29.79 -22.83
N ASN A 20 -38.86 28.93 -23.47
CA ASN A 20 -38.74 28.27 -24.74
C ASN A 20 -38.12 29.12 -25.86
N CYS A 21 -37.43 28.50 -26.78
CA CYS A 21 -37.62 28.73 -28.24
C CYS A 21 -37.04 27.60 -29.08
N LEU A 22 -37.90 27.04 -29.89
CA LEU A 22 -37.67 26.17 -31.01
C LEU A 22 -37.48 27.01 -32.29
N PRO A 23 -37.39 26.50 -33.51
CA PRO A 23 -36.18 26.47 -34.32
C PRO A 23 -36.29 27.34 -35.60
N HIS A 24 -35.22 27.63 -36.29
CA HIS A 24 -35.28 28.22 -37.63
C HIS A 24 -34.66 27.36 -38.72
N ARG A 25 -35.47 27.14 -39.74
CA ARG A 25 -35.19 26.57 -41.06
C ARG A 25 -34.53 27.61 -41.98
N GLY A 26 -33.75 27.12 -42.93
CA GLY A 26 -33.43 27.82 -44.20
C GLY A 26 -32.62 26.86 -45.07
N ARG A 27 -33.17 26.20 -46.03
CA ARG A 27 -33.30 26.41 -47.49
C ARG A 27 -31.98 26.87 -48.13
N GLY A 28 -31.46 26.29 -49.16
CA GLY A 28 -32.00 25.60 -50.28
C GLY A 28 -30.94 25.18 -51.30
N LEU A 29 -31.41 24.41 -52.23
CA LEU A 29 -31.16 24.31 -53.68
C LEU A 29 -29.92 23.54 -54.16
N GLY A 30 -30.09 22.49 -54.86
CA GLY A 30 -30.15 22.17 -56.25
C GLY A 30 -29.89 20.69 -56.54
N GLY A 31 -30.82 20.04 -57.23
CA GLY A 31 -30.73 18.69 -57.75
C GLY A 31 -30.27 18.70 -59.23
N PRO A 32 -30.60 17.72 -60.06
CA PRO A 32 -30.73 16.27 -60.00
C PRO A 32 -29.93 15.61 -61.19
N PRO A 33 -30.22 14.43 -61.80
CA PRO A 33 -30.95 13.22 -61.47
C PRO A 33 -30.29 11.91 -61.98
N ARG A 34 -31.12 10.81 -61.85
CA ARG A 34 -31.06 9.53 -62.57
C ARG A 34 -30.33 8.38 -61.90
N ALA A 35 -30.77 7.18 -61.87
CA ALA A 35 -32.00 6.46 -62.22
C ALA A 35 -31.78 4.99 -61.88
N ILE A 36 -32.91 4.28 -61.61
CA ILE A 36 -33.12 2.83 -61.89
C ILE A 36 -32.40 1.86 -60.89
N THR A 37 -33.00 0.88 -60.22
CA THR A 37 -34.01 -0.09 -60.62
C THR A 37 -34.46 -0.91 -59.40
N VAL A 38 -35.71 -1.12 -59.25
CA VAL A 38 -36.46 -2.30 -58.74
C VAL A 38 -35.62 -3.54 -58.38
N ALA A 39 -35.71 -4.01 -57.18
CA ALA A 39 -36.05 -5.37 -56.84
C ALA A 39 -35.97 -5.65 -55.31
N LYS A 40 -37.05 -6.24 -54.84
CA LYS A 40 -37.28 -7.21 -53.77
C LYS A 40 -37.79 -6.69 -52.43
N ARG A 41 -39.07 -6.47 -52.44
CA ARG A 41 -39.96 -6.73 -51.33
C ARG A 41 -40.03 -8.25 -51.13
N THR A 42 -39.29 -8.83 -50.18
CA THR A 42 -39.62 -10.15 -49.60
C THR A 42 -38.77 -10.51 -48.37
N ALA A 43 -38.09 -9.56 -47.71
CA ALA A 43 -37.27 -9.87 -46.52
C ALA A 43 -37.74 -9.20 -45.21
N LEU A 44 -38.96 -8.64 -45.15
CA LEU A 44 -39.40 -7.86 -43.99
C LEU A 44 -40.54 -8.55 -43.18
N ARG A 45 -40.73 -9.85 -43.31
CA ARG A 45 -41.74 -10.58 -42.49
C ARG A 45 -41.18 -11.74 -41.64
N TYR A 46 -39.88 -12.02 -41.70
CA TYR A 46 -39.27 -13.04 -40.83
C TYR A 46 -38.29 -12.46 -39.78
N GLY A 47 -37.97 -11.17 -39.83
CA GLY A 47 -37.09 -10.51 -38.87
C GLY A 47 -37.79 -10.03 -37.60
N LEU A 48 -39.13 -9.93 -37.59
CA LEU A 48 -39.87 -9.36 -36.45
C LEU A 48 -40.42 -10.44 -35.49
N LEU A 49 -40.31 -11.71 -35.84
CA LEU A 49 -40.72 -12.84 -34.99
C LEU A 49 -39.56 -13.46 -34.20
N LEU A 50 -38.30 -13.14 -34.54
CA LEU A 50 -37.12 -13.59 -33.81
C LEU A 50 -36.62 -12.57 -32.75
N THR A 51 -37.05 -11.33 -32.84
CA THR A 51 -36.67 -10.29 -31.85
C THR A 51 -37.63 -10.16 -30.68
N VAL A 52 -38.85 -10.66 -30.80
CA VAL A 52 -39.82 -10.72 -29.68
C VAL A 52 -39.64 -11.97 -28.82
N GLY A 53 -39.02 -13.03 -29.36
CA GLY A 53 -38.70 -14.25 -28.61
C GLY A 53 -37.50 -14.15 -27.69
N PHE A 54 -36.61 -13.09 -27.85
CA PHE A 54 -35.39 -12.94 -27.05
C PHE A 54 -35.53 -11.92 -25.92
N LEU A 55 -36.66 -11.23 -25.81
CA LEU A 55 -36.93 -10.23 -24.77
C LEU A 55 -37.80 -10.76 -23.61
N CYS A 56 -38.16 -12.04 -23.62
CA CYS A 56 -38.90 -12.64 -22.50
C CYS A 56 -38.10 -13.69 -21.70
N ALA A 57 -36.81 -13.75 -21.86
CA ALA A 57 -36.00 -14.71 -21.12
C ALA A 57 -34.90 -14.02 -20.31
N ASN A 58 -35.26 -13.23 -19.31
CA ASN A 58 -34.40 -12.93 -18.14
C ASN A 58 -35.12 -12.04 -17.12
N ALA A 59 -36.39 -12.31 -16.84
CA ALA A 59 -36.94 -12.00 -15.53
C ALA A 59 -36.51 -13.15 -14.59
N HIS A 60 -35.22 -13.29 -14.37
CA HIS A 60 -34.74 -14.00 -13.20
C HIS A 60 -35.06 -13.06 -12.04
N GLY A 61 -36.12 -13.37 -11.30
CA GLY A 61 -36.33 -12.76 -9.99
C GLY A 61 -35.06 -12.88 -9.20
N GLU A 62 -34.69 -11.84 -8.44
CA GLU A 62 -33.51 -11.86 -7.59
C GLU A 62 -33.41 -13.19 -6.85
N PRO A 63 -32.22 -13.81 -6.77
CA PRO A 63 -32.05 -15.10 -6.10
C PRO A 63 -32.30 -14.91 -4.60
N GLY A 64 -33.54 -15.13 -4.21
CA GLY A 64 -33.94 -15.13 -2.80
C GLY A 64 -33.45 -16.38 -2.07
N ILE A 65 -33.83 -16.56 -0.82
CA ILE A 65 -33.43 -17.69 0.05
C ILE A 65 -33.60 -19.04 -0.64
N ARG A 66 -34.66 -19.23 -1.43
CA ARG A 66 -34.95 -20.51 -2.08
C ARG A 66 -33.80 -21.00 -2.96
N GLN A 67 -33.13 -20.13 -3.67
CA GLN A 67 -32.03 -20.42 -4.59
C GLN A 67 -30.64 -20.26 -3.94
N SER A 68 -30.58 -19.92 -2.66
CA SER A 68 -29.35 -19.63 -1.94
C SER A 68 -28.88 -20.79 -1.06
N LYS A 69 -27.66 -20.67 -0.53
CA LYS A 69 -27.09 -21.63 0.44
C LYS A 69 -27.78 -21.58 1.81
N HIS A 70 -28.55 -20.55 2.12
CA HIS A 70 -29.40 -20.48 3.31
C HIS A 70 -30.71 -21.29 3.17
N ASN A 71 -31.01 -21.86 2.00
CA ASN A 71 -32.04 -22.86 1.87
C ASN A 71 -31.58 -24.18 2.50
N LEU A 72 -31.81 -24.35 3.78
CA LEU A 72 -31.49 -25.57 4.53
C LEU A 72 -32.63 -26.59 4.47
N SER A 73 -33.75 -26.34 3.74
CA SER A 73 -34.85 -27.27 3.55
C SER A 73 -34.48 -28.42 2.62
N ILE A 74 -35.39 -29.39 2.45
CA ILE A 74 -35.22 -30.51 1.51
C ILE A 74 -35.04 -30.05 0.06
N SER A 75 -35.50 -28.86 -0.30
CA SER A 75 -35.36 -28.27 -1.64
C SER A 75 -34.03 -27.52 -1.84
N GLY A 76 -33.17 -27.43 -0.82
CA GLY A 76 -31.91 -26.74 -0.91
C GLY A 76 -30.88 -27.46 -1.78
N LEU A 77 -30.03 -26.70 -2.43
CA LEU A 77 -28.99 -27.18 -3.34
C LEU A 77 -27.68 -27.59 -2.64
N GLY A 78 -27.52 -27.24 -1.36
CA GLY A 78 -26.31 -27.52 -0.59
C GLY A 78 -26.29 -28.89 0.06
N VAL A 79 -25.11 -29.29 0.55
CA VAL A 79 -24.93 -30.55 1.30
C VAL A 79 -25.49 -30.47 2.73
N LEU A 80 -25.65 -29.27 3.28
CA LEU A 80 -26.17 -29.01 4.63
C LEU A 80 -27.69 -28.77 4.60
N THR A 81 -28.44 -29.70 4.00
CA THR A 81 -29.91 -29.60 3.86
C THR A 81 -30.61 -30.68 4.68
N ALA A 82 -31.88 -30.44 5.01
CA ALA A 82 -32.71 -31.38 5.72
C ALA A 82 -32.91 -32.68 4.93
N GLN A 83 -32.99 -33.80 5.66
CA GLN A 83 -33.44 -35.09 5.07
C GLN A 83 -34.95 -35.07 4.81
N PRO A 84 -35.42 -35.66 3.71
CA PRO A 84 -36.83 -35.95 3.54
C PRO A 84 -37.28 -36.93 4.65
N ALA A 85 -38.14 -36.48 5.53
CA ALA A 85 -38.77 -37.40 6.49
C ALA A 85 -39.96 -38.09 5.79
N ALA A 86 -40.14 -39.40 6.07
CA ALA A 86 -41.27 -40.13 5.54
C ALA A 86 -42.59 -39.44 5.93
N GLY A 87 -43.39 -39.03 4.93
CA GLY A 87 -44.66 -38.37 5.12
C GLY A 87 -44.66 -36.88 5.41
N SER A 88 -43.51 -36.20 5.39
CA SER A 88 -43.43 -34.73 5.56
C SER A 88 -42.81 -34.04 4.34
N ALA A 89 -43.59 -33.15 3.74
CA ALA A 89 -43.10 -32.20 2.75
C ALA A 89 -42.39 -31.03 3.49
N ASN A 90 -41.20 -31.28 4.06
CA ASN A 90 -40.44 -30.24 4.75
C ASN A 90 -39.83 -29.22 3.77
N SER A 91 -40.71 -28.48 3.08
CA SER A 91 -40.36 -27.34 2.24
C SER A 91 -40.26 -26.05 3.04
N GLU A 92 -40.24 -26.14 4.38
CA GLU A 92 -40.20 -25.00 5.28
C GLU A 92 -38.81 -24.32 5.25
N LEU A 93 -38.70 -23.31 4.39
CA LEU A 93 -37.46 -22.54 4.21
C LEU A 93 -37.11 -21.73 5.47
N CYS A 94 -38.09 -21.02 6.03
CA CYS A 94 -37.89 -20.01 7.05
C CYS A 94 -37.68 -20.58 8.45
N ILE A 95 -38.06 -21.84 8.69
CA ILE A 95 -38.10 -22.44 10.02
C ILE A 95 -36.74 -22.58 10.67
N PHE A 96 -35.68 -22.71 9.91
CA PHE A 96 -34.31 -22.80 10.41
C PHE A 96 -33.83 -21.52 11.10
N CYS A 97 -34.44 -20.38 10.78
CA CYS A 97 -34.11 -19.05 11.29
C CYS A 97 -35.26 -18.42 12.07
N HIS A 98 -36.51 -18.60 11.65
CA HIS A 98 -37.67 -17.89 12.17
C HIS A 98 -38.79 -18.82 12.60
N THR A 99 -39.60 -18.38 13.56
CA THR A 99 -40.86 -19.00 13.95
C THR A 99 -41.85 -17.96 14.42
N PRO A 100 -43.15 -18.08 14.02
CA PRO A 100 -44.18 -17.15 14.50
C PRO A 100 -44.53 -17.35 15.98
N HIS A 101 -44.25 -18.54 16.51
CA HIS A 101 -44.57 -18.90 17.90
C HIS A 101 -43.33 -19.37 18.65
N SER A 102 -43.28 -19.10 19.94
CA SER A 102 -42.18 -19.49 20.84
C SER A 102 -40.80 -18.97 20.41
N ALA A 103 -40.77 -17.86 19.67
CA ALA A 103 -39.56 -17.24 19.16
C ALA A 103 -38.75 -16.55 20.28
N ALA A 104 -37.44 -16.53 20.13
CA ALA A 104 -36.58 -15.59 20.84
C ALA A 104 -36.67 -14.21 20.17
N LYS A 105 -36.70 -13.15 20.95
CA LYS A 105 -36.53 -11.77 20.44
C LYS A 105 -35.03 -11.51 20.19
N PRO A 106 -34.67 -10.71 19.18
CA PRO A 106 -35.48 -10.10 18.12
C PRO A 106 -35.68 -11.04 16.92
N ALA A 107 -36.32 -10.54 15.87
CA ALA A 107 -36.49 -11.17 14.55
C ALA A 107 -37.26 -12.52 14.55
N LEU A 108 -38.08 -12.80 15.56
CA LEU A 108 -38.78 -14.09 15.70
C LEU A 108 -37.82 -15.28 15.62
N TRP A 109 -36.62 -15.15 16.21
CA TRP A 109 -35.52 -16.09 16.05
C TRP A 109 -35.82 -17.47 16.61
N ASN A 110 -35.63 -18.49 15.80
CA ASN A 110 -35.99 -19.88 16.10
C ASN A 110 -34.79 -20.75 16.54
N ARG A 111 -33.64 -20.15 16.81
CA ARG A 111 -32.44 -20.89 17.18
C ARG A 111 -32.05 -20.63 18.63
N TYR A 112 -31.24 -21.53 19.15
CA TYR A 112 -30.55 -21.33 20.40
C TYR A 112 -29.28 -20.54 20.15
N ASP A 113 -28.97 -19.58 21.00
CA ASP A 113 -27.71 -18.87 20.98
C ASP A 113 -26.55 -19.82 21.28
N SER A 114 -25.40 -19.53 20.72
CA SER A 114 -24.16 -20.16 21.18
C SER A 114 -23.87 -19.71 22.61
N ALA A 115 -23.47 -20.66 23.45
CA ALA A 115 -22.97 -20.37 24.81
C ALA A 115 -21.48 -20.01 24.82
N ALA A 116 -20.84 -19.92 23.65
CA ALA A 116 -19.42 -19.65 23.52
C ALA A 116 -19.07 -18.22 23.95
N THR A 117 -17.89 -18.07 24.50
CA THR A 117 -17.21 -16.78 24.64
C THR A 117 -16.32 -16.58 23.44
N TYR A 118 -16.37 -15.41 22.85
CA TYR A 118 -15.65 -15.07 21.62
C TYR A 118 -14.41 -14.24 21.92
N THR A 119 -13.33 -14.48 21.19
CA THR A 119 -12.15 -13.61 21.18
C THR A 119 -12.38 -12.52 20.13
N PRO A 120 -12.62 -11.26 20.51
CA PRO A 120 -12.88 -10.20 19.55
C PRO A 120 -11.60 -9.75 18.83
N TYR A 121 -11.77 -9.12 17.66
CA TYR A 121 -10.69 -8.47 16.91
C TYR A 121 -9.90 -7.48 17.77
N ARG A 122 -8.58 -7.40 17.53
CA ARG A 122 -7.67 -6.43 18.16
C ARG A 122 -6.64 -5.93 17.15
N SER A 123 -6.34 -4.64 17.22
CA SER A 123 -5.29 -4.01 16.41
C SER A 123 -4.84 -2.71 17.08
N SER A 124 -3.58 -2.31 16.86
CA SER A 124 -3.04 -1.02 17.33
C SER A 124 -3.80 0.18 16.75
N THR A 125 -4.37 0.04 15.56
CA THR A 125 -5.15 1.09 14.87
C THR A 125 -6.63 1.10 15.21
N LEU A 126 -7.13 0.08 15.92
CA LEU A 126 -8.54 0.01 16.31
C LEU A 126 -8.90 1.10 17.32
N LYS A 127 -9.91 1.91 16.98
CA LYS A 127 -10.44 2.96 17.87
C LYS A 127 -11.81 2.59 18.48
N ALA A 128 -12.46 1.55 17.96
CA ALA A 128 -13.72 1.06 18.53
C ALA A 128 -13.48 0.25 19.79
N THR A 129 -14.41 0.32 20.75
CA THR A 129 -14.46 -0.57 21.90
C THR A 129 -15.31 -1.79 21.55
N LEU A 130 -14.70 -2.96 21.56
CA LEU A 130 -15.37 -4.22 21.24
C LEU A 130 -15.73 -4.99 22.50
N GLY A 131 -16.91 -5.61 22.49
CA GLY A 131 -17.39 -6.57 23.46
C GLY A 131 -17.66 -7.94 22.86
N GLN A 132 -18.49 -8.73 23.51
CA GLN A 132 -19.02 -9.97 22.95
C GLN A 132 -20.05 -9.65 21.86
N PRO A 133 -20.20 -10.49 20.82
CA PRO A 133 -21.18 -10.28 19.76
C PRO A 133 -22.61 -10.11 20.32
N THR A 134 -23.30 -9.08 19.80
CA THR A 134 -24.68 -8.70 20.15
C THR A 134 -25.55 -8.67 18.90
N GLY A 135 -26.80 -8.26 19.02
CA GLY A 135 -27.68 -7.98 17.90
C GLY A 135 -27.75 -9.07 16.84
N ALA A 136 -27.76 -8.67 15.58
CA ALA A 136 -27.82 -9.58 14.44
C ALA A 136 -26.58 -10.49 14.35
N SER A 137 -25.40 -10.01 14.75
CA SER A 137 -24.17 -10.81 14.73
C SER A 137 -24.28 -12.04 15.62
N LYS A 138 -24.88 -11.91 16.80
CA LYS A 138 -25.13 -13.05 17.69
C LYS A 138 -26.07 -14.07 17.06
N LEU A 139 -27.08 -13.61 16.31
CA LEU A 139 -27.99 -14.49 15.59
C LEU A 139 -27.26 -15.28 14.48
N CYS A 140 -26.43 -14.64 13.70
CA CYS A 140 -25.62 -15.30 12.65
C CYS A 140 -24.67 -16.35 13.27
N LEU A 141 -24.02 -16.02 14.36
CA LEU A 141 -23.10 -16.91 15.09
C LEU A 141 -23.83 -18.12 15.71
N SER A 142 -25.16 -18.12 15.84
CA SER A 142 -25.91 -19.33 16.22
C SER A 142 -25.78 -20.50 15.22
N CYS A 143 -25.26 -20.23 14.02
CA CYS A 143 -24.86 -21.23 13.02
C CYS A 143 -23.37 -21.15 12.71
N HIS A 144 -22.88 -19.94 12.41
CA HIS A 144 -21.53 -19.70 11.88
C HIS A 144 -20.40 -19.88 12.91
N VAL A 145 -20.71 -20.12 14.19
CA VAL A 145 -19.74 -20.57 15.20
C VAL A 145 -19.33 -22.03 15.04
N GLY A 146 -20.12 -22.82 14.28
CA GLY A 146 -19.84 -24.23 14.03
C GLY A 146 -19.98 -25.16 15.24
N THR A 147 -20.55 -24.69 16.36
CA THR A 147 -20.76 -25.51 17.58
C THR A 147 -22.24 -25.79 17.87
N VAL A 148 -23.16 -25.18 17.12
CA VAL A 148 -24.59 -25.34 17.28
C VAL A 148 -25.17 -26.15 16.12
N ALA A 149 -25.89 -27.23 16.42
CA ALA A 149 -26.47 -28.10 15.40
C ALA A 149 -27.52 -27.35 14.54
N LEU A 150 -27.39 -27.43 13.21
CA LEU A 150 -28.24 -26.73 12.24
C LEU A 150 -29.73 -27.12 12.38
N GLY A 151 -30.02 -28.39 12.61
CA GLY A 151 -31.37 -28.88 12.78
C GLY A 151 -31.99 -28.61 14.15
N LYS A 152 -31.22 -28.15 15.15
CA LYS A 152 -31.72 -27.86 16.50
C LYS A 152 -32.37 -26.48 16.54
N ILE A 153 -33.69 -26.45 16.56
CA ILE A 153 -34.52 -25.22 16.57
C ILE A 153 -35.47 -25.19 17.76
N ARG A 154 -35.87 -23.99 18.19
CA ARG A 154 -36.72 -23.80 19.39
C ARG A 154 -38.14 -24.34 19.25
N SER A 155 -38.69 -24.20 18.03
CA SER A 155 -40.09 -24.59 17.75
C SER A 155 -40.32 -26.11 17.61
N ARG A 156 -39.25 -26.92 17.73
CA ARG A 156 -39.35 -28.40 17.68
C ARG A 156 -38.56 -29.06 18.80
N ALA A 157 -39.18 -30.02 19.48
CA ALA A 157 -38.52 -30.82 20.51
C ALA A 157 -37.45 -31.75 19.89
N THR A 158 -37.79 -32.35 18.72
CA THR A 158 -36.88 -33.23 17.98
C THR A 158 -36.15 -32.41 16.93
N PRO A 159 -34.81 -32.43 16.86
CA PRO A 159 -34.06 -31.76 15.81
C PRO A 159 -34.46 -32.24 14.41
N ILE A 160 -34.43 -31.31 13.44
CA ILE A 160 -34.55 -31.63 12.02
C ILE A 160 -33.31 -32.43 11.60
N MET A 161 -33.50 -33.61 11.04
CA MET A 161 -32.39 -34.43 10.56
C MET A 161 -31.78 -33.82 9.30
N MET A 162 -30.47 -33.75 9.24
CA MET A 162 -29.72 -33.22 8.08
C MET A 162 -29.21 -34.36 7.20
N LYS A 163 -29.16 -34.17 5.87
CA LYS A 163 -28.84 -35.21 4.88
C LYS A 163 -27.49 -35.90 5.09
N SER A 164 -26.47 -35.18 5.49
CA SER A 164 -25.07 -35.63 5.42
C SER A 164 -24.51 -36.13 6.73
N ALA A 165 -25.32 -36.46 7.73
CA ALA A 165 -24.86 -36.69 9.11
C ALA A 165 -24.05 -35.51 9.70
N VAL A 166 -23.76 -34.47 8.91
CA VAL A 166 -23.12 -33.24 9.34
C VAL A 166 -24.18 -32.35 9.99
N THR A 167 -24.13 -32.27 11.27
CA THR A 167 -25.13 -31.51 12.03
C THR A 167 -24.77 -30.03 12.22
N MET A 168 -23.52 -29.66 12.05
CA MET A 168 -22.98 -28.30 12.26
C MET A 168 -22.25 -27.82 11.00
N ILE A 169 -22.00 -26.51 10.87
CA ILE A 169 -21.13 -25.98 9.82
C ILE A 169 -19.71 -26.52 10.03
N PRO A 170 -19.14 -27.26 9.05
CA PRO A 170 -17.78 -27.78 9.16
C PRO A 170 -16.74 -26.66 9.13
N LYS A 171 -15.53 -26.95 9.60
CA LYS A 171 -14.40 -26.01 9.47
C LYS A 171 -14.21 -25.59 8.01
N GLY A 172 -13.97 -24.31 7.79
CA GLY A 172 -13.78 -23.68 6.49
C GLY A 172 -14.32 -22.26 6.47
N PRO A 173 -14.36 -21.59 5.32
CA PRO A 173 -14.65 -20.15 5.20
C PRO A 173 -16.00 -19.69 5.76
N ASN A 174 -16.96 -20.62 5.95
CA ASN A 174 -18.27 -20.29 6.49
C ASN A 174 -18.38 -20.58 8.01
N ASN A 175 -17.33 -21.06 8.64
CA ASN A 175 -17.28 -21.37 10.05
C ASN A 175 -16.29 -20.41 10.72
N LEU A 176 -16.79 -19.32 11.26
CA LEU A 176 -15.98 -18.28 11.91
C LEU A 176 -15.41 -18.75 13.26
N GLY A 177 -15.98 -19.82 13.84
CA GLY A 177 -15.53 -20.31 15.13
C GLY A 177 -15.82 -19.36 16.30
N THR A 178 -14.99 -19.45 17.32
CA THR A 178 -15.04 -18.58 18.52
C THR A 178 -13.92 -17.54 18.56
N ASP A 179 -12.89 -17.71 17.75
CA ASP A 179 -11.83 -16.71 17.56
C ASP A 179 -12.22 -15.80 16.40
N LEU A 180 -12.67 -14.60 16.72
CA LEU A 180 -13.02 -13.54 15.76
C LEU A 180 -11.90 -12.49 15.65
N SER A 181 -10.68 -12.83 16.08
CA SER A 181 -9.55 -11.91 16.03
C SER A 181 -8.97 -11.73 14.62
N ASP A 182 -9.36 -12.58 13.69
CA ASP A 182 -9.04 -12.57 12.27
C ASP A 182 -10.24 -12.18 11.39
N ASP A 183 -11.34 -11.71 12.02
CA ASP A 183 -12.54 -11.24 11.34
C ASP A 183 -12.75 -9.74 11.52
N HIS A 184 -13.45 -9.11 10.56
CA HIS A 184 -13.82 -7.70 10.67
C HIS A 184 -14.63 -7.47 11.96
N PRO A 185 -14.28 -6.44 12.77
CA PRO A 185 -14.97 -6.18 14.03
C PRO A 185 -16.46 -5.91 13.83
N VAL A 186 -17.27 -6.48 14.71
CA VAL A 186 -18.74 -6.33 14.73
C VAL A 186 -19.25 -6.01 16.13
N SER A 187 -20.51 -5.64 16.24
CA SER A 187 -21.21 -5.37 17.52
C SER A 187 -20.57 -4.21 18.30
N PHE A 188 -20.22 -3.15 17.60
CA PHE A 188 -19.73 -1.91 18.20
C PHE A 188 -20.45 -0.70 17.63
N LYS A 189 -20.50 0.35 18.42
CA LYS A 189 -21.15 1.60 18.05
C LYS A 189 -20.35 2.34 17.00
N TYR A 190 -20.99 2.62 15.85
CA TYR A 190 -20.41 3.37 14.75
C TYR A 190 -21.03 4.77 14.72
N ASP A 191 -20.37 5.73 15.35
CA ASP A 191 -20.88 7.08 15.52
C ASP A 191 -19.85 8.17 15.16
N ALA A 192 -20.24 9.43 15.33
CA ALA A 192 -19.38 10.58 15.04
C ALA A 192 -18.13 10.61 15.94
N THR A 193 -18.20 10.09 17.16
CA THR A 193 -17.04 10.03 18.07
C THR A 193 -15.99 9.08 17.54
N LEU A 194 -16.41 7.88 17.13
CA LEU A 194 -15.51 6.89 16.52
C LEU A 194 -14.90 7.42 15.23
N THR A 195 -15.70 7.99 14.34
CA THR A 195 -15.19 8.47 13.04
C THR A 195 -14.23 9.63 13.17
N SER A 196 -14.45 10.52 14.15
CA SER A 196 -13.53 11.60 14.49
C SER A 196 -12.22 11.08 15.08
N ALA A 197 -12.29 10.11 15.99
CA ALA A 197 -11.10 9.53 16.61
C ALA A 197 -10.24 8.71 15.63
N ASN A 198 -10.87 8.07 14.64
CA ASN A 198 -10.19 7.29 13.62
C ASN A 198 -9.63 8.17 12.47
N GLY A 199 -10.38 9.16 12.03
CA GLY A 199 -9.99 10.10 10.96
C GLY A 199 -10.03 9.52 9.54
N GLN A 200 -10.21 8.22 9.37
CA GLN A 200 -10.28 7.51 8.08
C GLN A 200 -11.62 6.77 7.89
N LEU A 201 -12.60 7.07 8.72
CA LEU A 201 -13.95 6.53 8.61
C LEU A 201 -14.93 7.60 8.15
N ALA A 202 -15.90 7.18 7.33
CA ALA A 202 -17.01 8.03 6.89
C ALA A 202 -17.95 8.31 8.04
N SER A 203 -18.47 9.54 8.15
CA SER A 203 -19.54 9.84 9.10
C SER A 203 -20.78 9.00 8.77
N PRO A 204 -21.47 8.42 9.77
CA PRO A 204 -22.76 7.73 9.56
C PRO A 204 -23.86 8.69 9.12
N ALA A 205 -23.75 9.97 9.48
CA ALA A 205 -24.73 10.98 9.10
C ALA A 205 -24.71 11.24 7.58
N GLY A 206 -25.84 11.00 6.93
CA GLY A 206 -26.01 11.26 5.50
C GLY A 206 -25.61 10.14 4.54
N SER A 207 -25.22 8.98 5.03
CA SER A 207 -24.95 7.80 4.19
C SER A 207 -26.16 6.86 4.14
N SER A 208 -26.90 6.87 3.05
CA SER A 208 -27.99 5.90 2.78
C SER A 208 -27.48 4.48 2.49
N LYS A 209 -26.17 4.32 2.29
CA LYS A 209 -25.54 3.02 1.97
C LYS A 209 -24.98 2.31 3.20
N MET A 210 -24.93 2.99 4.34
CA MET A 210 -24.38 2.42 5.56
C MET A 210 -25.52 1.79 6.39
N HIS A 211 -25.51 0.48 6.48
CA HIS A 211 -26.54 -0.29 7.20
C HIS A 211 -26.07 -0.56 8.63
N LEU A 212 -26.52 0.25 9.58
CA LEU A 212 -26.34 0.04 11.01
C LEU A 212 -27.65 -0.50 11.62
N ASP A 213 -27.54 -1.18 12.74
CA ASP A 213 -28.70 -1.63 13.48
C ASP A 213 -29.45 -0.44 14.15
N PRO A 214 -30.63 -0.65 14.77
CA PRO A 214 -31.37 0.44 15.42
C PRO A 214 -30.63 1.11 16.59
N ASN A 215 -29.59 0.47 17.13
CA ASN A 215 -28.73 1.02 18.17
C ASN A 215 -27.57 1.84 17.61
N GLY A 216 -27.41 1.90 16.29
CA GLY A 216 -26.26 2.49 15.59
C GLY A 216 -25.01 1.65 15.67
N GLU A 217 -25.18 0.34 15.82
CA GLU A 217 -24.06 -0.62 15.87
C GLU A 217 -23.81 -1.26 14.50
N LEU A 218 -22.54 -1.48 14.18
CA LEU A 218 -22.14 -2.27 13.03
C LEU A 218 -22.30 -3.75 13.37
N GLN A 219 -23.04 -4.47 12.52
CA GLN A 219 -23.38 -5.88 12.68
C GLN A 219 -23.01 -6.66 11.40
N CYS A 220 -23.06 -8.00 11.43
CA CYS A 220 -22.91 -8.82 10.23
C CYS A 220 -23.86 -8.35 9.11
N THR A 221 -25.07 -7.92 9.46
CA THR A 221 -26.08 -7.38 8.53
C THR A 221 -25.72 -6.01 7.94
N SER A 222 -24.65 -5.37 8.42
CA SER A 222 -24.15 -4.15 7.79
C SER A 222 -23.49 -4.42 6.43
N CYS A 223 -23.04 -5.65 6.23
CA CYS A 223 -22.39 -6.10 4.99
C CYS A 223 -23.19 -7.21 4.27
N HIS A 224 -24.00 -7.99 5.00
CA HIS A 224 -24.69 -9.16 4.47
C HIS A 224 -26.20 -9.07 4.63
N ASP A 225 -26.93 -9.43 3.57
CA ASP A 225 -28.37 -9.68 3.62
C ASP A 225 -28.62 -11.21 3.57
N PRO A 226 -29.02 -11.86 4.66
CA PRO A 226 -29.23 -13.29 4.68
C PRO A 226 -30.40 -13.77 3.78
N HIS A 227 -31.19 -12.86 3.24
CA HIS A 227 -32.36 -13.16 2.41
C HIS A 227 -32.09 -13.03 0.90
N SER A 228 -31.01 -12.36 0.50
CA SER A 228 -30.64 -12.13 -0.91
C SER A 228 -29.19 -12.51 -1.18
N ASP A 229 -28.93 -13.28 -2.22
CA ASP A 229 -27.58 -13.61 -2.69
C ASP A 229 -27.30 -13.01 -4.07
N GLN A 230 -27.93 -11.87 -4.36
CA GLN A 230 -27.85 -11.17 -5.65
C GLN A 230 -26.41 -10.84 -6.06
N TYR A 231 -25.60 -10.43 -5.09
CA TYR A 231 -24.20 -10.00 -5.32
C TYR A 231 -23.17 -11.06 -4.93
N GLY A 232 -23.62 -12.29 -4.62
CA GLY A 232 -22.77 -13.34 -4.09
C GLY A 232 -22.38 -13.14 -2.63
N LYS A 233 -22.05 -14.24 -1.94
CA LYS A 233 -21.69 -14.20 -0.50
C LYS A 233 -22.69 -13.46 0.38
N PHE A 234 -23.94 -13.33 -0.07
CA PHE A 234 -25.01 -12.55 0.60
C PHE A 234 -24.68 -11.08 0.84
N LEU A 235 -23.85 -10.46 0.02
CA LEU A 235 -23.52 -9.06 0.17
C LEU A 235 -24.72 -8.16 -0.15
N ILE A 236 -24.85 -7.04 0.59
CA ILE A 236 -25.90 -6.02 0.39
C ILE A 236 -25.70 -5.21 -0.89
N MET A 237 -24.52 -5.27 -1.49
CA MET A 237 -24.16 -4.56 -2.72
C MET A 237 -22.99 -5.25 -3.42
N ASN A 238 -22.77 -4.94 -4.70
CA ASN A 238 -21.60 -5.38 -5.44
C ASN A 238 -20.32 -4.83 -4.78
N ASN A 239 -19.30 -5.69 -4.60
CA ASN A 239 -18.04 -5.32 -3.95
C ASN A 239 -16.86 -5.17 -4.93
N THR A 240 -17.08 -5.18 -6.24
CA THR A 240 -16.00 -4.86 -7.21
C THR A 240 -15.37 -3.53 -6.86
N ALA A 241 -14.05 -3.46 -6.90
CA ALA A 241 -13.23 -2.34 -6.42
C ALA A 241 -13.47 -2.00 -4.94
N SER A 242 -13.83 -3.00 -4.13
CA SER A 242 -14.13 -2.88 -2.69
C SER A 242 -15.18 -1.81 -2.39
N ALA A 243 -16.20 -1.70 -3.23
CA ALA A 243 -17.24 -0.69 -3.13
C ALA A 243 -17.96 -0.71 -1.77
N LEU A 244 -18.15 -1.91 -1.18
CA LEU A 244 -18.70 -2.06 0.15
C LEU A 244 -17.78 -1.45 1.22
N CYS A 245 -16.48 -1.74 1.16
CA CYS A 245 -15.49 -1.26 2.13
C CYS A 245 -15.43 0.29 2.16
N VAL A 246 -15.40 0.93 0.99
CA VAL A 246 -15.30 2.39 0.88
C VAL A 246 -16.59 3.13 1.25
N THR A 247 -17.69 2.43 1.56
CA THR A 247 -18.85 3.08 2.17
C THR A 247 -18.54 3.60 3.56
N CYS A 248 -17.67 2.91 4.29
CA CYS A 248 -17.25 3.25 5.64
C CYS A 248 -15.80 3.76 5.70
N HIS A 249 -14.87 3.17 4.93
CA HIS A 249 -13.46 3.53 4.95
C HIS A 249 -13.14 4.64 3.94
N LYS A 250 -12.59 5.76 4.44
CA LYS A 250 -12.14 6.92 3.66
C LYS A 250 -10.63 7.08 3.78
N ILE A 251 -9.90 6.15 3.21
CA ILE A 251 -8.44 6.17 3.24
C ILE A 251 -7.93 7.32 2.37
N LYS A 252 -7.14 8.20 2.97
CA LYS A 252 -6.56 9.37 2.28
C LYS A 252 -5.72 8.90 1.09
N SER A 253 -5.88 9.57 -0.04
CA SER A 253 -5.16 9.32 -1.30
C SER A 253 -5.47 7.99 -2.01
N TRP A 254 -6.29 7.10 -1.42
CA TRP A 254 -6.58 5.79 -2.00
C TRP A 254 -7.08 5.88 -3.45
N SER A 255 -8.04 6.73 -3.73
CA SER A 255 -8.65 6.86 -5.07
C SER A 255 -7.66 7.30 -6.18
N LEU A 256 -6.49 7.82 -5.81
CA LEU A 256 -5.42 8.23 -6.73
C LEU A 256 -4.24 7.27 -6.71
N SER A 257 -4.28 6.24 -5.87
CA SER A 257 -3.19 5.30 -5.74
C SER A 257 -3.08 4.36 -6.94
N SER A 258 -1.87 3.91 -7.23
CA SER A 258 -1.64 2.90 -8.27
C SER A 258 -2.38 1.60 -7.99
N HIS A 259 -2.56 1.20 -6.73
CA HIS A 259 -3.27 -0.01 -6.37
C HIS A 259 -4.78 0.10 -6.65
N SER A 260 -5.38 1.27 -6.42
CA SER A 260 -6.82 1.48 -6.74
C SER A 260 -7.11 1.61 -8.24
N LEU A 261 -6.10 1.95 -9.04
CA LEU A 261 -6.28 2.28 -10.46
C LEU A 261 -5.71 1.23 -11.41
N SER A 262 -4.89 0.30 -10.93
CA SER A 262 -4.16 -0.63 -11.79
C SER A 262 -5.03 -1.73 -12.37
N GLY A 263 -5.14 -1.77 -13.69
CA GLY A 263 -5.77 -2.88 -14.43
C GLY A 263 -4.87 -4.11 -14.61
N LYS A 264 -3.75 -4.23 -13.89
CA LYS A 264 -2.85 -5.37 -14.01
C LYS A 264 -3.53 -6.67 -13.60
N LEU A 265 -3.20 -7.72 -14.36
CA LEU A 265 -3.68 -9.08 -14.18
C LEU A 265 -2.56 -9.96 -13.61
N TRP A 266 -2.96 -11.00 -12.91
CA TRP A 266 -2.06 -12.11 -12.60
C TRP A 266 -1.70 -12.88 -13.88
N ASN A 267 -0.44 -13.24 -14.04
CA ASN A 267 0.07 -13.96 -15.21
C ASN A 267 -0.23 -15.48 -15.21
N GLY A 268 -0.87 -15.98 -14.16
CA GLY A 268 -1.22 -17.39 -14.01
C GLY A 268 -0.16 -18.24 -13.31
N ASN A 269 1.03 -17.70 -13.04
CA ASN A 269 2.08 -18.41 -12.32
C ASN A 269 1.80 -18.43 -10.81
N PRO A 270 1.89 -19.58 -10.13
CA PRO A 270 1.64 -19.67 -8.70
C PRO A 270 2.69 -18.88 -7.88
N PRO A 271 2.32 -18.44 -6.66
CA PRO A 271 1.00 -18.58 -6.05
C PRO A 271 -0.05 -17.62 -6.63
N ASN A 272 -1.35 -18.01 -6.54
CA ASN A 272 -2.45 -17.10 -6.86
C ASN A 272 -2.46 -15.96 -5.82
N PRO A 273 -2.35 -14.69 -6.23
CA PRO A 273 -2.37 -13.56 -5.30
C PRO A 273 -3.75 -13.30 -4.67
N TRP A 274 -4.80 -13.83 -5.26
CA TRP A 274 -6.21 -13.56 -4.88
C TRP A 274 -7.02 -14.83 -4.62
N PRO A 275 -6.62 -15.70 -3.67
CA PRO A 275 -7.28 -16.99 -3.47
C PRO A 275 -8.70 -16.88 -2.89
N HIS A 276 -9.03 -15.75 -2.28
CA HIS A 276 -10.30 -15.49 -1.57
C HIS A 276 -11.30 -14.67 -2.39
N THR A 277 -10.92 -14.16 -3.59
CA THR A 277 -11.79 -13.35 -4.45
C THR A 277 -12.00 -13.98 -5.82
N LEU A 278 -12.98 -13.47 -6.60
CA LEU A 278 -13.19 -13.83 -8.00
C LEU A 278 -12.70 -12.74 -8.97
N GLU A 279 -12.27 -11.62 -8.44
CA GLU A 279 -11.79 -10.49 -9.22
C GLU A 279 -10.41 -10.80 -9.82
N LYS A 280 -10.13 -10.23 -10.99
CA LYS A 280 -8.96 -10.61 -11.80
C LYS A 280 -7.92 -9.51 -11.95
N THR A 281 -8.22 -8.30 -11.50
CA THR A 281 -7.29 -7.17 -11.59
C THR A 281 -7.01 -6.57 -10.23
N VAL A 282 -5.88 -5.89 -10.10
CA VAL A 282 -5.52 -5.17 -8.87
C VAL A 282 -6.62 -4.17 -8.48
N ALA A 283 -7.10 -3.37 -9.44
CA ALA A 283 -8.14 -2.36 -9.18
C ALA A 283 -9.50 -3.00 -8.80
N ALA A 284 -9.85 -4.14 -9.39
CA ALA A 284 -11.10 -4.80 -9.08
C ALA A 284 -11.09 -5.44 -7.68
N ASN A 285 -9.95 -6.00 -7.25
CA ASN A 285 -9.75 -6.51 -5.89
C ASN A 285 -9.61 -5.36 -4.87
N ALA A 286 -8.99 -4.26 -5.25
CA ALA A 286 -8.80 -3.06 -4.44
C ALA A 286 -8.28 -3.37 -3.01
N CYS A 287 -9.08 -3.21 -1.95
CA CYS A 287 -8.67 -3.49 -0.58
C CYS A 287 -8.33 -4.98 -0.36
N GLU A 288 -9.06 -5.88 -1.03
CA GLU A 288 -8.88 -7.34 -0.90
C GLU A 288 -7.56 -7.84 -1.52
N ASN A 289 -6.77 -6.98 -2.19
CA ASN A 289 -5.39 -7.33 -2.56
C ASN A 289 -4.53 -7.66 -1.33
N CYS A 290 -4.78 -6.99 -0.21
CA CYS A 290 -3.95 -7.07 1.00
C CYS A 290 -4.74 -7.42 2.27
N HIS A 291 -6.06 -7.19 2.27
CA HIS A 291 -6.93 -7.39 3.43
C HIS A 291 -7.97 -8.48 3.17
N ASP A 292 -8.15 -9.37 4.14
CA ASP A 292 -9.25 -10.34 4.15
C ASP A 292 -10.21 -10.00 5.29
N PRO A 293 -11.48 -9.68 5.02
CA PRO A 293 -12.45 -9.37 6.08
C PRO A 293 -12.82 -10.58 6.95
N HIS A 294 -12.48 -11.80 6.55
CA HIS A 294 -12.80 -13.03 7.28
C HIS A 294 -11.67 -14.06 7.17
N GLY A 295 -11.12 -14.45 8.32
CA GLY A 295 -10.06 -15.44 8.37
C GLY A 295 -8.70 -14.89 7.94
N ALA A 296 -8.43 -13.61 8.22
CA ALA A 296 -7.19 -12.94 7.88
C ALA A 296 -5.97 -13.64 8.50
N GLY A 297 -5.03 -14.10 7.68
CA GLY A 297 -3.82 -14.79 8.13
C GLY A 297 -2.94 -13.92 9.04
N GLY A 298 -2.95 -12.63 8.84
CA GLY A 298 -2.16 -11.65 9.58
C GLY A 298 -2.90 -10.91 10.68
N LYS A 299 -4.09 -11.28 11.08
CA LYS A 299 -4.93 -10.69 12.15
C LYS A 299 -4.86 -9.16 12.30
N GLN A 300 -3.68 -8.60 12.54
CA GLN A 300 -3.44 -7.14 12.59
C GLN A 300 -3.88 -6.48 11.28
N ARG A 301 -4.78 -5.51 11.38
CA ARG A 301 -5.36 -4.79 10.23
C ARG A 301 -6.00 -5.71 9.18
N LEU A 302 -6.29 -6.97 9.54
CA LEU A 302 -6.86 -8.01 8.67
C LEU A 302 -6.02 -8.23 7.40
N MET A 303 -4.70 -8.26 7.56
CA MET A 303 -3.78 -8.54 6.46
C MET A 303 -3.91 -10.01 5.99
N ASN A 304 -3.73 -10.26 4.70
CA ASN A 304 -3.78 -11.61 4.14
C ASN A 304 -2.69 -12.53 4.73
N TYR A 305 -1.54 -11.97 5.08
CA TYR A 305 -0.40 -12.69 5.65
C TYR A 305 0.09 -12.02 6.93
N ALA A 306 0.67 -12.83 7.83
CA ALA A 306 1.20 -12.35 9.11
C ALA A 306 2.45 -11.48 8.94
N GLU A 307 3.34 -11.88 8.03
CA GLU A 307 4.55 -11.13 7.69
C GLU A 307 4.20 -10.07 6.64
N GLU A 308 4.64 -8.83 6.88
CA GLU A 308 4.24 -7.70 6.04
C GLU A 308 4.67 -7.87 4.59
N GLU A 309 5.92 -8.25 4.34
CA GLU A 309 6.47 -8.41 3.00
C GLU A 309 5.74 -9.46 2.17
N GLN A 310 5.12 -10.46 2.80
CA GLN A 310 4.34 -11.48 2.09
C GLN A 310 3.10 -10.89 1.44
N ASN A 311 2.51 -9.85 2.03
CA ASN A 311 1.38 -9.12 1.44
C ASN A 311 1.80 -8.37 0.18
N CYS A 312 3.06 -7.93 0.12
CA CYS A 312 3.64 -7.25 -1.05
C CYS A 312 4.11 -8.26 -2.11
N TYR A 313 4.80 -9.33 -1.69
CA TYR A 313 5.37 -10.34 -2.59
C TYR A 313 4.32 -11.14 -3.36
N ALA A 314 3.10 -11.26 -2.85
CA ALA A 314 2.00 -11.87 -3.59
C ALA A 314 1.85 -11.30 -5.01
N CYS A 315 2.15 -10.01 -5.20
CA CYS A 315 2.08 -9.32 -6.49
C CYS A 315 3.44 -8.84 -7.00
N HIS A 316 4.38 -8.43 -6.11
CA HIS A 316 5.68 -7.84 -6.45
C HIS A 316 6.81 -8.87 -6.65
N ASN A 317 6.45 -10.11 -6.94
CA ASN A 317 7.34 -11.20 -7.35
C ASN A 317 7.49 -11.34 -8.88
N GLY A 318 6.94 -10.40 -9.66
CA GLY A 318 6.91 -10.44 -11.12
C GLY A 318 5.67 -11.10 -11.72
N ASN A 319 4.73 -11.59 -10.90
CA ASN A 319 3.52 -12.29 -11.38
C ASN A 319 2.34 -11.34 -11.66
N VAL A 320 2.30 -10.18 -11.03
CA VAL A 320 1.30 -9.12 -11.26
C VAL A 320 2.01 -7.81 -11.58
N ALA A 321 2.84 -7.33 -10.66
CA ALA A 321 3.75 -6.22 -10.91
C ALA A 321 4.86 -6.64 -11.87
N ALA A 322 5.21 -5.78 -12.83
CA ALA A 322 6.20 -6.10 -13.86
C ALA A 322 7.63 -6.27 -13.30
N LYS A 323 7.90 -5.71 -12.12
CA LYS A 323 9.20 -5.76 -11.46
C LYS A 323 9.17 -6.81 -10.35
N ASN A 324 10.15 -7.69 -10.32
CA ASN A 324 10.32 -8.66 -9.25
C ASN A 324 11.17 -8.03 -8.14
N VAL A 325 10.50 -7.37 -7.19
CA VAL A 325 11.15 -6.76 -6.02
C VAL A 325 11.60 -7.83 -5.03
N GLN A 326 10.84 -8.92 -4.90
CA GLN A 326 11.19 -10.04 -4.01
C GLN A 326 12.61 -10.60 -4.31
N ALA A 327 12.97 -10.69 -5.58
CA ALA A 327 14.29 -11.20 -5.97
C ALA A 327 15.45 -10.30 -5.53
N GLU A 328 15.21 -9.00 -5.33
CA GLU A 328 16.25 -8.07 -4.88
C GLU A 328 16.73 -8.40 -3.47
N PHE A 329 15.85 -8.87 -2.60
CA PHE A 329 16.17 -9.20 -1.20
C PHE A 329 16.98 -10.50 -1.02
N SER A 330 17.26 -11.22 -2.10
CA SER A 330 18.20 -12.37 -2.10
C SER A 330 19.66 -11.98 -2.39
N LYS A 331 19.92 -10.70 -2.67
CA LYS A 331 21.27 -10.20 -2.99
C LYS A 331 22.13 -10.03 -1.74
N VAL A 332 23.42 -9.78 -1.95
CA VAL A 332 24.43 -9.70 -0.88
C VAL A 332 24.21 -8.50 0.06
N SER A 333 23.76 -7.40 -0.48
CA SER A 333 23.51 -6.16 0.28
C SER A 333 22.05 -5.76 0.13
N VAL A 334 21.28 -5.80 1.21
CA VAL A 334 19.83 -5.56 1.23
C VAL A 334 19.44 -4.75 2.44
N HIS A 335 18.28 -4.08 2.39
CA HIS A 335 17.55 -3.75 3.60
C HIS A 335 16.95 -5.04 4.18
N PRO A 336 17.07 -5.28 5.50
CA PRO A 336 16.75 -6.59 6.10
C PRO A 336 15.25 -6.77 6.38
N VAL A 337 14.38 -6.58 5.39
CA VAL A 337 12.92 -6.69 5.55
C VAL A 337 12.45 -8.12 5.87
N ILE A 338 13.21 -9.15 5.47
CA ILE A 338 12.85 -10.56 5.65
C ILE A 338 13.12 -11.06 7.08
N ASN A 339 13.94 -10.36 7.85
CA ASN A 339 14.40 -10.81 9.17
C ASN A 339 13.64 -10.14 10.32
N THR A 340 12.51 -9.52 10.05
CA THR A 340 11.67 -8.86 11.04
C THR A 340 10.48 -9.74 11.39
N LEU A 341 10.03 -9.67 12.64
CA LEU A 341 8.89 -10.44 13.10
C LEU A 341 7.67 -9.53 13.21
N GLY A 342 6.64 -9.87 12.47
CA GLY A 342 5.34 -9.21 12.54
C GLY A 342 5.07 -8.20 11.42
N ALA A 343 4.03 -7.42 11.59
CA ALA A 343 3.61 -6.39 10.66
C ALA A 343 3.99 -5.01 11.20
N HIS A 344 4.41 -4.12 10.31
CA HIS A 344 4.71 -2.72 10.61
C HIS A 344 3.58 -2.06 11.41
N ASP A 345 3.91 -1.35 12.48
CA ASP A 345 2.92 -0.55 13.22
C ASP A 345 2.93 0.91 12.71
N PRO A 346 1.89 1.34 11.99
CA PRO A 346 1.82 2.70 11.45
C PRO A 346 1.79 3.78 12.53
N MET A 347 1.62 3.39 13.81
CA MET A 347 1.65 4.30 14.97
C MET A 347 3.02 4.39 15.62
N GLU A 348 4.00 3.59 15.21
CA GLU A 348 5.34 3.65 15.76
C GLU A 348 6.00 5.02 15.55
N LEU A 349 6.93 5.35 16.44
CA LEU A 349 7.71 6.59 16.30
C LEU A 349 8.70 6.45 15.14
N PRO A 350 8.90 7.53 14.35
CA PRO A 350 9.83 7.49 13.22
C PRO A 350 11.30 7.31 13.61
N LEU A 351 11.64 7.50 14.87
CA LEU A 351 12.96 7.30 15.45
C LEU A 351 12.86 6.15 16.45
N VAL A 352 13.28 4.96 16.06
CA VAL A 352 13.47 3.85 17.00
C VAL A 352 14.89 3.92 17.55
N PRO A 353 15.07 4.09 18.88
CA PRO A 353 16.39 4.01 19.48
C PRO A 353 17.07 2.67 19.17
N SER A 354 18.39 2.66 19.10
CA SER A 354 19.18 1.44 18.92
C SER A 354 18.75 0.36 19.92
N GLY A 355 18.37 -0.83 19.47
CA GLY A 355 18.00 -1.95 20.33
C GLY A 355 17.37 -3.12 19.56
N ALA A 356 16.92 -4.12 20.29
CA ALA A 356 16.40 -5.38 19.79
C ALA A 356 15.14 -5.26 18.87
N ASN A 357 14.48 -4.11 18.87
CA ASN A 357 13.25 -3.87 18.12
C ASN A 357 13.49 -3.04 16.84
N ARG A 358 14.75 -2.87 16.41
CA ARG A 358 15.04 -2.16 15.17
C ARG A 358 14.74 -3.05 13.98
N HIS A 359 13.80 -2.65 13.15
CA HIS A 359 13.35 -3.36 11.96
C HIS A 359 13.31 -2.43 10.76
N VAL A 360 13.16 -3.02 9.59
CA VAL A 360 12.86 -2.33 8.33
C VAL A 360 11.74 -3.12 7.66
N GLU A 361 10.66 -2.45 7.33
CA GLU A 361 9.51 -3.02 6.64
C GLU A 361 9.25 -2.26 5.33
N CYS A 362 8.47 -2.85 4.43
CA CYS A 362 8.12 -2.19 3.17
C CYS A 362 7.39 -0.87 3.41
N GLU A 363 6.51 -0.82 4.41
CA GLU A 363 5.72 0.37 4.77
C GLU A 363 6.56 1.49 5.42
N ASP A 364 7.80 1.22 5.83
CA ASP A 364 8.72 2.27 6.25
C ASP A 364 9.08 3.23 5.13
N CYS A 365 9.11 2.74 3.90
CA CYS A 365 9.47 3.51 2.70
C CYS A 365 8.31 3.69 1.72
N HIS A 366 7.25 2.87 1.82
CA HIS A 366 6.13 2.89 0.90
C HIS A 366 4.79 3.00 1.64
N ASN A 367 3.87 3.80 1.10
CA ASN A 367 2.50 3.81 1.56
C ASN A 367 1.60 3.19 0.47
N PRO A 368 1.14 1.92 0.63
CA PRO A 368 0.36 1.23 -0.39
C PRO A 368 -0.96 1.92 -0.74
N HIS A 369 -1.50 2.73 0.17
CA HIS A 369 -2.73 3.50 -0.05
C HIS A 369 -2.50 4.81 -0.82
N ALA A 370 -1.26 5.27 -0.99
CA ALA A 370 -0.95 6.57 -1.58
C ALA A 370 0.04 6.52 -2.74
N THR A 371 0.71 5.39 -2.98
CA THR A 371 1.69 5.25 -4.07
C THR A 371 1.09 5.59 -5.42
N THR A 372 1.83 6.31 -6.27
CA THR A 372 1.42 6.65 -7.63
C THR A 372 2.46 6.20 -8.65
N ALA A 373 2.07 6.12 -9.92
CA ALA A 373 2.97 5.80 -11.01
C ALA A 373 3.84 6.99 -11.45
N THR A 374 3.71 8.13 -10.81
CA THR A 374 4.48 9.34 -11.15
C THR A 374 5.95 9.12 -10.86
N VAL A 375 6.78 9.27 -11.86
CA VAL A 375 8.24 9.27 -11.70
C VAL A 375 8.68 10.73 -11.56
N SER A 376 9.18 11.12 -10.39
CA SER A 376 9.82 12.43 -10.27
C SER A 376 11.12 12.41 -11.07
N LYS A 377 11.28 13.37 -11.97
CA LYS A 377 12.51 13.56 -12.75
C LYS A 377 13.39 14.69 -12.20
N ALA A 378 12.89 15.39 -11.19
CA ALA A 378 13.68 16.45 -10.56
C ALA A 378 14.72 15.82 -9.63
N PRO A 379 15.99 16.21 -9.71
CA PRO A 379 17.00 15.80 -8.74
C PRO A 379 16.55 16.16 -7.32
N GLY A 380 16.69 15.24 -6.38
CA GLY A 380 16.19 15.39 -5.00
C GLY A 380 14.69 15.31 -4.82
N GLY A 381 13.91 15.18 -5.91
CA GLY A 381 12.45 15.06 -5.88
C GLY A 381 11.96 13.69 -5.41
N LEU A 382 10.70 13.65 -4.97
CA LEU A 382 10.07 12.44 -4.48
C LEU A 382 9.46 11.61 -5.62
N SER A 383 9.81 10.33 -5.70
CA SER A 383 9.12 9.38 -6.58
C SER A 383 7.67 9.16 -6.11
N GLY A 384 6.74 8.96 -7.04
CA GLY A 384 5.36 8.61 -6.71
C GLY A 384 5.24 7.33 -5.88
N ALA A 385 6.18 6.40 -6.00
CA ALA A 385 6.25 5.20 -5.16
C ALA A 385 6.45 5.51 -3.67
N LEU A 386 6.98 6.68 -3.33
CA LEU A 386 7.26 7.14 -1.97
C LEU A 386 6.23 8.16 -1.46
N THR A 387 5.14 8.36 -2.19
CA THR A 387 4.09 9.33 -1.80
C THR A 387 3.38 8.89 -0.52
N GLY A 388 3.13 9.84 0.38
CA GLY A 388 2.36 9.60 1.60
C GLY A 388 3.14 8.95 2.73
N VAL A 389 4.45 8.84 2.63
CA VAL A 389 5.34 8.27 3.66
C VAL A 389 5.74 9.35 4.68
N ARG A 390 5.92 8.92 5.92
CA ARG A 390 6.45 9.77 7.01
C ARG A 390 7.95 9.92 6.90
N GLY A 391 8.50 10.97 7.49
CA GLY A 391 9.93 11.21 7.45
C GLY A 391 10.48 12.13 8.52
N ILE A 392 11.76 12.48 8.38
CA ILE A 392 12.48 13.44 9.21
C ILE A 392 13.08 14.50 8.31
N ASN A 393 12.81 15.77 8.58
CA ASN A 393 13.36 16.85 7.79
C ASN A 393 14.86 17.14 8.14
N PRO A 394 15.55 17.99 7.38
CA PRO A 394 16.94 18.38 7.69
C PRO A 394 17.12 18.98 9.10
N GLY A 395 16.10 19.57 9.70
CA GLY A 395 16.12 20.08 11.07
C GLY A 395 15.95 19.02 12.16
N GLY A 396 15.74 17.73 11.80
CA GLY A 396 15.51 16.65 12.77
C GLY A 396 14.05 16.56 13.25
N VAL A 397 13.12 17.24 12.57
CA VAL A 397 11.69 17.26 12.93
C VAL A 397 10.91 16.22 12.13
N SER A 398 10.05 15.48 12.82
CA SER A 398 9.15 14.48 12.19
C SER A 398 8.16 15.14 11.23
N LEU A 399 8.01 14.53 10.05
CA LEU A 399 7.07 14.91 9.03
C LEU A 399 5.96 13.84 8.92
N ALA A 400 4.72 14.28 8.86
CA ALA A 400 3.59 13.39 8.58
C ALA A 400 3.60 12.88 7.13
N GLN A 401 4.23 13.63 6.23
CA GLN A 401 4.41 13.28 4.82
C GLN A 401 5.68 13.95 4.30
N VAL A 402 6.53 13.17 3.64
CA VAL A 402 7.78 13.65 3.03
C VAL A 402 7.53 14.38 1.71
N THR A 403 8.50 15.23 1.36
CA THR A 403 8.58 15.92 0.06
C THR A 403 9.84 15.58 -0.71
N HIS A 404 10.85 15.01 -0.01
CA HIS A 404 12.12 14.61 -0.59
C HIS A 404 12.49 13.20 -0.15
N GLU A 405 13.22 12.48 -0.99
CA GLU A 405 13.66 11.11 -0.72
C GLU A 405 14.50 10.97 0.55
N TYR A 406 15.45 11.89 0.76
CA TYR A 406 16.34 11.85 1.93
C TYR A 406 15.61 11.94 3.27
N GLU A 407 14.41 12.53 3.30
CA GLU A 407 13.60 12.64 4.52
C GLU A 407 13.13 11.27 5.03
N ILE A 408 12.97 10.29 4.13
CA ILE A 408 12.68 8.89 4.49
C ILE A 408 13.94 8.26 5.09
N CYS A 409 15.07 8.41 4.43
CA CYS A 409 16.35 7.83 4.85
C CYS A 409 16.77 8.32 6.24
N PHE A 410 16.50 9.58 6.55
CA PHE A 410 16.84 10.18 7.84
C PHE A 410 16.05 9.62 9.03
N ARG A 411 14.98 8.89 8.82
CA ARG A 411 14.29 8.17 9.91
C ARG A 411 15.23 7.20 10.62
N CYS A 412 16.09 6.51 9.86
CA CYS A 412 16.95 5.44 10.38
C CYS A 412 18.44 5.76 10.27
N HIS A 413 18.87 6.57 9.29
CA HIS A 413 20.28 6.82 8.98
C HIS A 413 20.83 8.17 9.49
N ALA A 414 20.09 8.88 10.33
CA ALA A 414 20.50 10.18 10.86
C ALA A 414 20.82 10.15 12.37
N ASP A 415 19.84 10.50 13.18
CA ASP A 415 20.00 10.71 14.63
C ASP A 415 19.97 9.42 15.45
N THR A 416 19.80 8.28 14.81
CA THR A 416 19.84 6.95 15.44
C THR A 416 21.24 6.34 15.32
N ALA A 417 21.58 5.44 16.23
CA ALA A 417 22.87 4.76 16.20
C ALA A 417 23.05 3.98 14.90
N LYS A 418 24.04 4.33 14.11
CA LYS A 418 24.48 3.57 12.95
C LYS A 418 25.24 2.32 13.39
N GLY A 419 25.24 1.30 12.54
CA GLY A 419 26.21 0.22 12.63
C GLY A 419 27.66 0.74 12.44
N PRO A 420 28.66 -0.11 12.64
CA PRO A 420 30.07 0.29 12.48
C PRO A 420 30.30 0.86 11.08
N ALA A 421 31.08 1.94 11.01
CA ALA A 421 31.48 2.53 9.74
C ALA A 421 32.28 1.52 8.92
N ARG A 422 31.94 1.39 7.64
CA ARG A 422 32.66 0.47 6.72
C ARG A 422 34.01 0.99 6.29
N VAL A 423 34.18 2.30 6.34
CA VAL A 423 35.46 2.99 6.10
C VAL A 423 35.69 3.91 7.28
N ASN A 424 36.85 3.75 7.95
CA ASN A 424 37.26 4.65 9.01
C ASN A 424 37.54 6.04 8.43
N ARG A 425 37.22 7.07 9.21
CA ARG A 425 37.43 8.47 8.83
C ARG A 425 38.27 9.22 9.88
N GLN A 426 39.09 10.11 9.41
CA GLN A 426 39.85 11.01 10.31
C GLN A 426 38.91 11.86 11.17
N PHE A 427 37.84 12.34 10.57
CA PHE A 427 36.77 13.10 11.21
C PHE A 427 35.44 12.36 11.06
N PRO A 428 35.15 11.40 11.94
CA PRO A 428 33.94 10.61 11.83
C PRO A 428 32.70 11.45 12.17
N GLN A 429 31.69 11.39 11.31
CA GLN A 429 30.38 11.94 11.60
C GLN A 429 29.38 10.77 11.63
N LEU A 430 28.69 10.64 12.76
CA LEU A 430 27.73 9.52 12.96
C LEU A 430 26.30 9.87 12.54
N ASN A 431 26.00 11.13 12.32
CA ASN A 431 24.68 11.59 11.90
C ASN A 431 24.72 12.00 10.43
N THR A 432 24.16 11.17 9.55
CA THR A 432 24.16 11.39 8.10
C THR A 432 23.45 12.70 7.71
N ARG A 433 22.44 13.10 8.46
CA ARG A 433 21.73 14.37 8.22
C ARG A 433 22.68 15.56 8.35
N LEU A 434 23.59 15.52 9.33
CA LEU A 434 24.58 16.59 9.56
C LEU A 434 25.70 16.57 8.52
N GLU A 435 26.02 15.43 7.94
CA GLU A 435 27.01 15.30 6.87
C GLU A 435 26.63 16.12 5.61
N PHE A 436 25.33 16.20 5.31
CA PHE A 436 24.82 16.92 4.12
C PHE A 436 24.37 18.36 4.40
N GLN A 437 24.63 18.88 5.59
CA GLN A 437 24.25 20.24 5.96
C GLN A 437 25.46 21.20 5.98
N ASN A 438 25.20 22.44 5.68
CA ASN A 438 26.16 23.52 5.92
C ASN A 438 26.24 23.83 7.44
N SER A 439 26.92 22.97 8.18
CA SER A 439 27.22 23.18 9.59
C SER A 439 28.71 23.59 9.75
N GLY A 440 29.06 24.20 10.87
CA GLY A 440 30.47 24.53 11.15
C GLY A 440 31.39 23.31 11.16
N ALA A 441 30.84 22.10 11.25
CA ALA A 441 31.53 20.82 11.22
C ALA A 441 31.61 20.19 9.81
N THR A 442 30.98 20.78 8.78
CA THR A 442 30.95 20.25 7.41
C THR A 442 31.27 21.37 6.42
N ALA A 443 32.43 21.30 5.79
CA ALA A 443 32.88 22.29 4.81
C ALA A 443 32.48 21.90 3.37
N SER A 444 32.36 20.63 3.06
CA SER A 444 31.94 20.12 1.76
C SER A 444 31.10 18.86 1.90
N PHE A 445 30.15 18.66 0.97
CA PHE A 445 29.23 17.52 0.92
C PHE A 445 28.75 17.33 -0.51
N HIS A 446 28.29 16.10 -0.83
CA HIS A 446 27.50 15.89 -2.04
C HIS A 446 26.13 16.57 -1.91
N PRO A 447 25.61 17.16 -2.98
CA PRO A 447 24.45 18.08 -2.96
C PRO A 447 23.11 17.33 -2.85
N VAL A 448 22.86 16.67 -1.70
CA VAL A 448 21.63 15.92 -1.43
C VAL A 448 20.53 16.83 -0.87
N ILE A 449 20.85 17.64 0.13
CA ILE A 449 19.89 18.56 0.78
C ILE A 449 19.95 19.95 0.15
N LEU A 450 21.17 20.39 -0.13
CA LEU A 450 21.51 21.73 -0.62
C LEU A 450 22.50 21.58 -1.77
N THR A 451 22.63 22.63 -2.58
CA THR A 451 23.70 22.70 -3.58
C THR A 451 25.09 22.61 -2.95
N GLY A 452 25.99 21.93 -3.62
CA GLY A 452 27.36 21.74 -3.18
C GLY A 452 28.09 23.08 -2.97
N ARG A 453 29.10 23.07 -2.08
CA ARG A 453 29.84 24.28 -1.73
C ARG A 453 31.09 24.53 -2.59
N ASN A 454 31.54 23.53 -3.32
CA ASN A 454 32.67 23.68 -4.24
C ASN A 454 32.25 24.52 -5.45
N ALA A 455 32.92 25.65 -5.65
CA ALA A 455 32.61 26.56 -6.76
C ALA A 455 32.95 25.96 -8.14
N SER A 456 33.84 24.97 -8.18
CA SER A 456 34.25 24.28 -9.39
C SER A 456 34.50 22.79 -9.11
N VAL A 457 33.99 21.94 -9.98
CA VAL A 457 34.25 20.49 -9.97
C VAL A 457 34.51 20.09 -11.43
N PRO A 458 35.72 20.26 -11.95
CA PRO A 458 36.05 20.07 -13.37
C PRO A 458 35.76 18.66 -13.90
N SER A 459 35.75 17.65 -13.00
CA SER A 459 35.49 16.27 -13.35
C SER A 459 34.01 15.94 -13.58
N LEU A 460 33.06 16.86 -13.32
CA LEU A 460 31.65 16.55 -13.51
C LEU A 460 31.31 16.29 -14.98
N ARG A 461 30.58 15.20 -15.22
CA ARG A 461 30.05 14.85 -16.53
C ARG A 461 28.77 15.63 -16.83
N ALA A 462 28.65 16.18 -18.02
CA ALA A 462 27.41 16.77 -18.47
C ALA A 462 26.25 15.72 -18.44
N PRO A 463 25.02 16.10 -18.09
CA PRO A 463 24.53 17.46 -17.86
C PRO A 463 24.71 18.00 -16.42
N LEU A 464 25.41 17.28 -15.54
CA LEU A 464 25.62 17.69 -14.14
C LEU A 464 26.49 18.94 -14.04
N THR A 465 26.14 19.81 -13.11
CA THR A 465 26.86 21.04 -12.77
C THR A 465 26.99 21.16 -11.26
N VAL A 466 27.78 22.10 -10.78
CA VAL A 466 27.89 22.38 -9.33
C VAL A 466 26.57 22.83 -8.68
N ALA A 467 25.59 23.24 -9.48
CA ALA A 467 24.25 23.58 -9.01
C ALA A 467 23.28 22.40 -8.99
N SER A 468 23.67 21.24 -9.54
CA SER A 468 22.82 20.05 -9.58
C SER A 468 22.63 19.46 -8.20
N LEU A 469 21.40 19.05 -7.89
CA LEU A 469 21.10 18.22 -6.72
C LEU A 469 21.11 16.74 -7.12
N ILE A 470 21.41 15.87 -6.17
CA ILE A 470 21.35 14.42 -6.30
C ILE A 470 20.52 13.84 -5.16
N SER A 471 20.11 12.59 -5.32
CA SER A 471 19.37 11.83 -4.30
C SER A 471 20.26 10.77 -3.64
N CYS A 472 19.87 10.30 -2.46
CA CYS A 472 20.49 9.12 -1.86
C CYS A 472 20.44 7.92 -2.81
N GLY A 473 19.33 7.77 -3.54
CA GLY A 473 19.12 6.73 -4.55
C GLY A 473 19.95 6.87 -5.82
N ASP A 474 20.69 7.96 -6.04
CA ASP A 474 21.66 8.06 -7.13
C ASP A 474 22.92 7.24 -6.86
N CYS A 475 23.19 6.93 -5.59
CA CYS A 475 24.28 6.08 -5.15
C CYS A 475 23.78 4.76 -4.54
N HIS A 476 22.78 4.82 -3.65
CA HIS A 476 22.20 3.66 -2.97
C HIS A 476 20.97 3.18 -3.72
N ASN A 477 21.12 2.16 -4.57
CA ASN A 477 20.08 1.70 -5.46
C ASN A 477 20.31 0.23 -5.84
N SER A 478 19.31 -0.37 -6.50
CA SER A 478 19.47 -1.69 -7.12
C SER A 478 20.45 -1.63 -8.28
N ASP A 479 21.40 -2.57 -8.29
CA ASP A 479 22.36 -2.77 -9.38
C ASP A 479 21.71 -3.34 -10.65
N SER A 480 20.52 -3.90 -10.55
CA SER A 480 19.71 -4.40 -11.67
C SER A 480 18.73 -3.37 -12.23
N GLY A 481 18.67 -2.16 -11.64
CA GLY A 481 17.71 -1.13 -11.99
C GLY A 481 18.03 -0.36 -13.29
N PRO A 482 17.09 0.44 -13.79
CA PRO A 482 17.24 1.20 -15.04
C PRO A 482 18.42 2.18 -15.04
N ASN A 483 18.77 2.76 -13.89
CA ASN A 483 19.89 3.69 -13.78
C ASN A 483 21.25 3.02 -14.05
N ASN A 484 21.33 1.69 -13.89
CA ASN A 484 22.49 0.88 -14.25
C ASN A 484 22.29 0.10 -15.55
N GLY A 485 21.30 0.48 -16.38
CA GLY A 485 21.02 -0.14 -17.67
C GLY A 485 20.23 -1.45 -17.61
N GLY A 486 19.77 -1.83 -16.43
CA GLY A 486 18.98 -3.04 -16.20
C GLY A 486 17.47 -2.82 -16.35
N SER A 487 16.72 -3.90 -16.18
CA SER A 487 15.26 -3.90 -16.22
C SER A 487 14.61 -4.17 -14.85
N GLY A 488 15.40 -4.34 -13.80
CA GLY A 488 14.96 -4.59 -12.43
C GLY A 488 14.24 -3.38 -11.79
N PRO A 489 13.84 -3.52 -10.52
CA PRO A 489 13.26 -2.43 -9.76
C PRO A 489 14.30 -1.35 -9.44
N SER A 490 13.85 -0.11 -9.30
CA SER A 490 14.66 0.97 -8.73
C SER A 490 14.46 1.03 -7.21
N GLY A 491 15.40 1.64 -6.53
CA GLY A 491 15.38 1.83 -5.07
C GLY A 491 16.34 0.91 -4.33
N PRO A 492 16.63 1.20 -3.05
CA PRO A 492 17.64 0.50 -2.28
C PRO A 492 17.11 -0.83 -1.70
N HIS A 493 16.51 -1.68 -2.53
CA HIS A 493 15.99 -2.97 -2.12
C HIS A 493 17.09 -4.01 -1.96
N GLY A 494 17.95 -4.15 -2.98
CA GLY A 494 19.04 -5.08 -2.98
C GLY A 494 20.09 -4.77 -4.04
N SER A 495 21.36 -5.13 -3.76
CA SER A 495 22.48 -4.96 -4.68
C SER A 495 23.56 -6.02 -4.45
N ALA A 496 24.29 -6.36 -5.51
CA ALA A 496 25.54 -7.11 -5.42
C ALA A 496 26.68 -6.27 -4.81
N TYR A 497 26.56 -4.95 -4.76
CA TYR A 497 27.57 -4.02 -4.28
C TYR A 497 27.28 -3.49 -2.87
N ILE A 498 28.22 -3.67 -1.96
CA ILE A 498 28.13 -3.23 -0.57
C ILE A 498 28.66 -1.79 -0.44
N PRO A 499 27.98 -0.90 0.34
CA PRO A 499 26.72 -1.05 1.09
C PRO A 499 25.48 -0.62 0.26
N LEU A 500 24.86 -1.53 -0.41
CA LEU A 500 23.63 -1.29 -1.19
C LEU A 500 23.82 -0.21 -2.27
N LEU A 501 24.93 -0.34 -3.02
CA LEU A 501 25.32 0.62 -4.05
C LEU A 501 24.81 0.21 -5.43
N GLU A 502 24.46 1.19 -6.25
CA GLU A 502 24.02 0.94 -7.62
C GLU A 502 25.12 0.32 -8.49
N ARG A 503 26.37 0.68 -8.22
CA ARG A 503 27.55 0.23 -8.97
C ARG A 503 28.70 -0.10 -8.03
N SER A 504 29.73 -0.74 -8.57
CA SER A 504 30.92 -1.08 -7.83
C SER A 504 31.62 0.16 -7.24
N LEU A 505 32.06 0.03 -6.00
CA LEU A 505 32.93 1.00 -5.31
C LEU A 505 33.90 0.22 -4.43
N SER A 506 35.20 0.31 -4.72
CA SER A 506 36.23 -0.26 -3.86
C SER A 506 36.31 0.51 -2.54
N LEU A 507 36.12 -0.24 -1.44
CA LEU A 507 36.34 0.26 -0.08
C LEU A 507 37.73 -0.09 0.45
N THR A 508 38.52 -0.82 -0.32
CA THR A 508 39.87 -1.25 0.01
C THR A 508 40.90 -0.41 -0.73
N ASP A 509 42.13 -0.46 -0.24
CA ASP A 509 43.24 0.31 -0.80
C ASP A 509 43.75 -0.34 -2.10
N THR A 510 43.02 -0.11 -3.18
CA THR A 510 43.34 -0.58 -4.53
C THR A 510 43.16 0.56 -5.51
N GLY A 511 43.99 0.64 -6.55
CA GLY A 511 43.86 1.67 -7.57
C GLY A 511 42.42 1.76 -8.12
N ALA A 512 41.92 2.98 -8.27
CA ALA A 512 40.55 3.24 -8.76
C ALA A 512 40.51 3.18 -10.29
N ASN A 513 39.50 2.50 -10.83
CA ASN A 513 39.24 2.43 -12.28
C ASN A 513 37.75 2.30 -12.55
N THR A 514 37.35 2.33 -13.80
CA THR A 514 35.94 2.26 -14.22
C THR A 514 35.25 0.94 -13.84
N GLY A 515 36.01 -0.12 -13.52
CA GLY A 515 35.45 -1.39 -13.10
C GLY A 515 35.17 -1.46 -11.60
N ASN A 516 36.11 -1.01 -10.75
CA ASN A 516 36.01 -1.13 -9.29
C ASN A 516 35.52 0.15 -8.59
N SER A 517 35.39 1.27 -9.30
CA SER A 517 34.91 2.56 -8.81
C SER A 517 33.83 3.15 -9.73
N ALA A 518 33.08 2.28 -10.42
CA ALA A 518 32.08 2.65 -11.40
C ALA A 518 31.02 3.61 -10.84
N LEU A 519 30.78 3.57 -9.53
CA LEU A 519 29.85 4.48 -8.87
C LEU A 519 30.31 5.94 -8.99
N CYS A 520 31.58 6.23 -8.71
CA CYS A 520 32.14 7.58 -8.83
C CYS A 520 32.21 8.02 -10.30
N PHE A 521 32.64 7.10 -11.17
CA PHE A 521 32.74 7.35 -12.62
C PHE A 521 31.40 7.55 -13.32
N LYS A 522 30.29 7.27 -12.66
CA LYS A 522 28.95 7.59 -13.15
C LYS A 522 28.78 9.11 -13.39
N CYS A 523 29.30 9.91 -12.48
CA CYS A 523 29.14 11.38 -12.46
C CYS A 523 30.45 12.13 -12.68
N HIS A 524 31.60 11.51 -12.43
CA HIS A 524 32.90 12.14 -12.53
C HIS A 524 33.75 11.52 -13.63
N ASP A 525 34.42 12.36 -14.41
CA ASP A 525 35.43 11.97 -15.40
C ASP A 525 36.80 12.38 -14.92
N PHE A 526 37.44 11.51 -14.15
CA PHE A 526 38.78 11.78 -13.61
C PHE A 526 39.89 11.61 -14.61
N LEU A 527 39.63 10.91 -15.74
CA LEU A 527 40.64 10.69 -16.77
C LEU A 527 40.93 11.97 -17.57
N ASN A 528 39.96 12.88 -17.59
CA ASN A 528 40.09 14.20 -18.20
C ASN A 528 40.36 15.31 -17.17
N ALA A 529 40.65 14.93 -15.91
CA ALA A 529 41.03 15.90 -14.89
C ALA A 529 42.36 16.54 -15.21
N THR A 530 42.43 17.87 -15.11
CA THR A 530 43.58 18.66 -15.49
C THR A 530 44.79 18.53 -14.53
N TRP A 531 44.58 17.82 -13.40
CA TRP A 531 45.63 17.68 -12.37
C TRP A 531 46.31 16.30 -12.49
N SER A 532 47.57 16.29 -12.92
CA SER A 532 48.39 15.08 -13.11
C SER A 532 48.67 14.30 -11.81
N GLY A 533 48.75 14.98 -10.68
CA GLY A 533 48.96 14.33 -9.36
C GLY A 533 47.79 13.46 -8.94
N HIS A 534 46.55 13.84 -9.29
CA HIS A 534 45.36 13.02 -8.99
C HIS A 534 45.39 11.70 -9.76
N LEU A 535 45.82 11.72 -11.02
CA LEU A 535 45.94 10.49 -11.84
C LEU A 535 46.93 9.49 -11.25
N GLN A 536 48.02 9.96 -10.66
CA GLN A 536 48.99 9.11 -9.99
C GLN A 536 48.40 8.48 -8.73
N HIS A 537 47.64 9.24 -7.92
CA HIS A 537 47.00 8.72 -6.72
C HIS A 537 45.92 7.68 -7.02
N ILE A 538 45.03 7.94 -7.97
CA ILE A 538 43.96 6.98 -8.34
C ILE A 538 44.49 5.68 -8.95
N ALA A 539 45.69 5.72 -9.54
CA ALA A 539 46.35 4.50 -10.04
C ALA A 539 46.81 3.59 -8.88
N MET A 540 47.01 4.13 -7.67
CA MET A 540 47.55 3.38 -6.52
C MET A 540 46.53 3.09 -5.43
N THR A 541 45.53 3.96 -5.25
CA THR A 541 44.60 3.88 -4.12
C THR A 541 43.16 4.15 -4.56
N SER A 542 42.19 3.77 -3.71
CA SER A 542 40.77 4.00 -3.98
C SER A 542 40.36 5.46 -3.68
N CYS A 543 39.27 5.91 -4.30
CA CYS A 543 38.67 7.20 -4.00
C CYS A 543 38.35 7.33 -2.50
N MET A 544 37.94 6.23 -1.86
CA MET A 544 37.54 6.18 -0.45
C MET A 544 38.70 6.35 0.53
N THR A 545 39.96 6.27 0.07
CA THR A 545 41.14 6.52 0.89
C THR A 545 41.22 7.97 1.32
N CYS A 546 40.85 8.91 0.44
CA CYS A 546 40.95 10.33 0.66
C CYS A 546 39.61 11.05 0.82
N HIS A 547 38.56 10.55 0.11
CA HIS A 547 37.27 11.24 0.03
C HIS A 547 36.19 10.54 0.86
N ASP A 548 35.37 11.35 1.54
CA ASP A 548 34.13 10.92 2.16
C ASP A 548 32.93 11.41 1.32
N PRO A 549 32.19 10.53 0.65
CA PRO A 549 31.14 10.94 -0.27
C PRO A 549 29.91 11.57 0.40
N HIS A 550 29.75 11.46 1.72
CA HIS A 550 28.65 12.11 2.41
C HIS A 550 28.99 13.55 2.75
N GLY A 551 30.11 13.77 3.46
CA GLY A 551 30.53 15.11 3.84
C GLY A 551 31.86 15.12 4.58
N SER A 552 32.49 16.29 4.63
CA SER A 552 33.78 16.48 5.26
C SER A 552 33.91 17.87 5.88
N PRO A 553 34.66 18.03 7.00
CA PRO A 553 35.05 19.32 7.51
C PRO A 553 36.06 20.04 6.61
N ASN A 554 36.66 19.34 5.64
CA ASN A 554 37.57 19.92 4.66
C ASN A 554 36.85 20.15 3.30
N PRO A 555 37.29 21.11 2.48
CA PRO A 555 36.89 21.22 1.10
C PRO A 555 37.17 19.94 0.29
N HIS A 556 36.47 19.78 -0.87
CA HIS A 556 36.65 18.66 -1.80
C HIS A 556 36.37 17.27 -1.22
N LEU A 557 35.57 17.19 -0.15
CA LEU A 557 35.23 15.92 0.53
C LEU A 557 36.47 15.22 1.13
N ILE A 558 37.54 15.92 1.41
CA ILE A 558 38.75 15.33 1.96
C ILE A 558 38.52 14.93 3.43
N ASN A 559 38.52 13.63 3.68
CA ASN A 559 38.39 13.02 5.00
C ASN A 559 39.10 11.66 4.97
N PHE A 560 40.39 11.68 5.27
CA PHE A 560 41.27 10.54 5.08
C PHE A 560 40.84 9.31 5.87
N ASN A 561 41.06 8.14 5.26
CA ASN A 561 40.98 6.87 5.95
C ASN A 561 42.23 6.63 6.79
N PRO A 562 42.18 6.69 8.12
CA PRO A 562 43.36 6.55 8.98
C PRO A 562 43.93 5.14 9.03
N SER A 563 43.22 4.16 8.50
CA SER A 563 43.74 2.78 8.37
C SER A 563 44.72 2.64 7.20
N ILE A 564 44.73 3.59 6.26
CA ILE A 564 45.57 3.58 5.05
C ILE A 564 46.51 4.77 5.09
N VAL A 565 45.95 5.96 5.35
CA VAL A 565 46.73 7.21 5.43
C VAL A 565 47.23 7.39 6.83
N THR A 566 48.54 7.42 6.99
CA THR A 566 49.24 7.59 8.28
C THR A 566 49.91 8.96 8.36
N GLY A 567 50.64 9.24 9.44
CA GLY A 567 51.34 10.51 9.64
C GLY A 567 50.43 11.68 9.95
N ALA A 568 50.80 12.86 9.49
CA ALA A 568 50.16 14.12 9.86
C ALA A 568 48.72 14.27 9.36
N ARG A 569 48.35 13.67 8.25
CA ARG A 569 47.00 13.71 7.63
C ARG A 569 46.39 15.10 7.59
N SER A 570 47.19 16.08 7.13
CA SER A 570 46.72 17.46 7.00
C SER A 570 46.35 17.78 5.56
N TYR A 571 45.30 18.61 5.42
CA TYR A 571 44.85 19.17 4.17
C TYR A 571 44.58 20.66 4.34
N GLN A 572 45.06 21.47 3.41
CA GLN A 572 44.82 22.92 3.39
C GLN A 572 44.48 23.37 1.96
N ALA A 573 43.32 23.98 1.78
CA ALA A 573 42.93 24.62 0.53
C ALA A 573 43.37 26.09 0.52
N PHE A 574 43.88 26.58 -0.63
CA PHE A 574 44.27 27.98 -0.79
C PHE A 574 43.42 28.72 -1.83
N GLY A 575 42.48 28.08 -2.45
CA GLY A 575 41.61 28.66 -3.48
C GLY A 575 40.79 27.62 -4.22
N VAL A 576 40.21 28.01 -5.33
CA VAL A 576 39.42 27.11 -6.18
C VAL A 576 40.37 26.12 -6.84
N ASN A 577 40.21 24.83 -6.55
CA ASN A 577 41.02 23.74 -7.08
C ASN A 577 42.52 23.81 -6.77
N HIS A 578 42.90 24.49 -5.71
CA HIS A 578 44.28 24.55 -5.22
C HIS A 578 44.35 24.18 -3.74
N GLY A 579 45.29 23.35 -3.37
CA GLY A 579 45.49 22.91 -1.99
C GLY A 579 46.80 22.15 -1.79
N THR A 580 47.13 21.89 -0.53
CA THR A 580 48.24 21.00 -0.16
C THR A 580 47.79 19.90 0.75
N CYS A 581 48.35 18.71 0.58
CA CYS A 581 48.26 17.61 1.52
C CYS A 581 49.61 17.30 2.11
N ALA A 582 49.68 17.07 3.42
CA ALA A 582 50.81 16.42 4.07
C ALA A 582 50.31 15.12 4.69
N VAL A 583 50.64 14.01 4.08
CA VAL A 583 50.16 12.68 4.41
C VAL A 583 51.25 11.64 4.21
N SER A 584 51.16 10.52 4.92
CA SER A 584 52.01 9.36 4.67
C SER A 584 51.13 8.22 4.20
N CYS A 585 51.38 7.68 3.00
CA CYS A 585 50.69 6.53 2.42
C CYS A 585 51.71 5.46 2.01
N HIS A 586 51.44 4.21 2.29
CA HIS A 586 52.33 3.10 1.93
C HIS A 586 53.78 3.28 2.38
N GLY A 587 54.00 3.90 3.55
CA GLY A 587 55.35 4.18 4.09
C GLY A 587 56.12 5.27 3.35
N ARG A 588 55.44 6.08 2.51
CA ARG A 588 56.01 7.23 1.82
C ARG A 588 55.31 8.53 2.25
N ASP A 589 56.08 9.51 2.59
CA ASP A 589 55.57 10.84 2.87
C ASP A 589 55.27 11.59 1.56
N CYS A 590 54.08 12.11 1.46
CA CYS A 590 53.60 12.88 0.32
C CYS A 590 53.23 14.28 0.79
N ASN A 591 54.06 15.26 0.44
CA ASN A 591 53.74 16.67 0.55
C ASN A 591 53.49 17.21 -0.85
N SER A 592 52.24 17.21 -1.27
CA SER A 592 51.84 17.62 -2.62
C SER A 592 51.00 18.87 -2.57
N SER A 593 51.28 19.81 -3.47
CA SER A 593 50.41 20.94 -3.79
C SER A 593 49.79 20.73 -5.17
N TYR A 594 48.57 21.16 -5.38
CA TYR A 594 47.83 21.07 -6.63
C TYR A 594 47.05 22.34 -6.92
#